data_9d817d60b44412623e9850346a3f9430
#
_entry.id   9d817d60b44412623e9850346a3f9430
#
_cell.length_a   1.000
_cell.length_b   1.000
_cell.length_c   1.000
_cell.angle_alpha   90.00
_cell.angle_beta   90.00
_cell.angle_gamma   90.00
#
_symmetry.space_group_name_H-M   'P 1'
#
loop_
_entity.id
_entity.type
_entity.pdbx_description
1 polymer ?
#
loop_
_entity_poly.entity_id
_entity_poly.type
_entity_poly.pdbx_seq_one_letter_code
_entity_poly.pdbx_strand_id
1 'polypeptide(L)'
;MSMASKTPMPSAEAAKDAVDRESGRGEFFGPLRRRWTQLSRQQQWAWVAIIVVAAYALPLLNPPLISTEPGTNFALTCAEMARYALVAVGLNIVVGYAGLLDLGYVAFFAVGAYTAAMLTSPDSPFIKIPYLWTLPVAIAVTMCAGVILGVPTLRLRGDYLAIVTLGFGEIIRILATIIPAAKGQVGFQNVGAPPGTQADGTPLFSNSNGVPWYWLILTVLIIVMLLAGNLERSRVGRAWVAIREDEDAAEAMGVPTFKYKVWAFALGAGVGGLSGSLFAGQIGFVNNQRFDVQTSILFLAAVVIGGTGNKVGAVIGGALVAYLPLRFVEIANYKFFIFGVLLVVIMIFRSKGLLGARQHLLTYARQAYGKVVEAARKGGVLPPRRSDTGIIPAVGTGSTGTGSSAARTTQKGDGA
;
A
#
# COMPACT_ATOMS: atom_id res chain seq x y z
N MET A 1 -24.00 -8.47 -50.93
CA MET A 1 -22.61 -8.15 -51.32
C MET A 1 -22.20 -6.93 -50.51
N SER A 2 -21.51 -7.11 -49.41
CA SER A 2 -20.96 -6.03 -48.58
C SER A 2 -19.46 -6.25 -48.48
N MET A 3 -18.69 -5.35 -49.10
CA MET A 3 -17.24 -5.33 -49.06
C MET A 3 -16.79 -4.93 -47.64
N ALA A 4 -16.31 -5.88 -46.86
CA ALA A 4 -15.58 -5.60 -45.66
C ALA A 4 -14.18 -5.05 -46.04
N SER A 5 -13.92 -3.76 -45.76
CA SER A 5 -12.64 -3.12 -45.94
C SER A 5 -11.65 -3.75 -44.95
N LYS A 6 -10.69 -4.50 -45.47
CA LYS A 6 -9.51 -4.95 -44.75
C LYS A 6 -8.64 -3.73 -44.46
N THR A 7 -8.73 -3.19 -43.25
CA THR A 7 -7.69 -2.27 -42.71
C THR A 7 -6.37 -3.02 -42.62
N PRO A 8 -5.30 -2.55 -43.25
CA PRO A 8 -3.99 -3.22 -43.17
C PRO A 8 -3.49 -3.18 -41.72
N MET A 9 -3.02 -4.32 -41.19
CA MET A 9 -2.37 -4.36 -39.90
C MET A 9 -1.17 -3.42 -39.89
N PRO A 10 -1.02 -2.58 -38.84
CA PRO A 10 0.13 -1.70 -38.73
C PRO A 10 1.41 -2.52 -38.67
N SER A 11 2.44 -2.04 -39.38
CA SER A 11 3.76 -2.68 -39.36
C SER A 11 4.27 -2.81 -37.92
N ALA A 12 5.09 -3.83 -37.64
CA ALA A 12 5.64 -4.09 -36.31
C ALA A 12 6.40 -2.86 -35.74
N GLU A 13 6.97 -2.01 -36.61
CA GLU A 13 7.58 -0.74 -36.23
C GLU A 13 6.55 0.31 -35.83
N ALA A 14 5.44 0.43 -36.56
CA ALA A 14 4.37 1.38 -36.20
C ALA A 14 3.66 0.98 -34.91
N ALA A 15 3.50 -0.31 -34.64
CA ALA A 15 3.00 -0.82 -33.36
C ALA A 15 3.98 -0.54 -32.20
N LYS A 16 5.29 -0.62 -32.47
CA LYS A 16 6.33 -0.30 -31.49
C LYS A 16 6.39 1.19 -31.19
N ASP A 17 6.28 2.04 -32.20
CA ASP A 17 6.24 3.50 -32.03
C ASP A 17 4.95 3.99 -31.35
N ALA A 18 3.82 3.33 -31.57
CA ALA A 18 2.57 3.61 -30.85
C ALA A 18 2.68 3.26 -29.37
N VAL A 19 3.26 2.11 -29.04
CA VAL A 19 3.53 1.68 -27.65
C VAL A 19 4.54 2.60 -26.97
N ASP A 20 5.58 3.05 -27.69
CA ASP A 20 6.58 3.98 -27.16
C ASP A 20 6.02 5.41 -26.98
N ARG A 21 5.06 5.83 -27.80
CA ARG A 21 4.34 7.12 -27.65
C ARG A 21 3.31 7.10 -26.52
N GLU A 22 2.62 5.99 -26.26
CA GLU A 22 1.73 5.83 -25.11
C GLU A 22 2.53 5.69 -23.79
N SER A 23 3.68 5.03 -23.81
CA SER A 23 4.53 4.91 -22.64
C SER A 23 5.24 6.22 -22.25
N GLY A 24 5.48 7.13 -23.21
CA GLY A 24 6.17 8.40 -22.99
C GLY A 24 5.33 9.51 -22.34
N ARG A 25 4.01 9.41 -22.32
CA ARG A 25 3.12 10.46 -21.83
C ARG A 25 2.87 10.48 -20.32
N GLY A 26 3.41 9.55 -19.54
CA GLY A 26 3.12 9.41 -18.11
C GLY A 26 4.30 9.37 -17.13
N GLU A 27 5.55 9.42 -17.60
CA GLU A 27 6.71 9.22 -16.72
C GLU A 27 7.50 10.50 -16.45
N PHE A 28 7.09 11.26 -15.43
CA PHE A 28 7.91 12.38 -14.90
C PHE A 28 9.26 11.87 -14.31
N PHE A 29 9.34 10.61 -13.92
CA PHE A 29 10.51 9.96 -13.30
C PHE A 29 11.17 8.87 -14.15
N GLY A 30 10.81 8.74 -15.41
CA GLY A 30 11.39 7.73 -16.32
C GLY A 30 12.92 7.76 -16.42
N PRO A 31 13.57 8.94 -16.58
CA PRO A 31 15.03 9.03 -16.65
C PRO A 31 15.73 8.69 -15.33
N LEU A 32 15.13 9.06 -14.18
CA LEU A 32 15.69 8.73 -12.86
C LEU A 32 15.70 7.22 -12.61
N ARG A 33 14.64 6.55 -13.03
CA ARG A 33 14.48 5.10 -12.88
C ARG A 33 15.44 4.31 -13.76
N ARG A 34 15.71 4.76 -14.99
CA ARG A 34 16.71 4.15 -15.86
C ARG A 34 18.12 4.26 -15.27
N ARG A 35 18.46 5.41 -14.68
CA ARG A 35 19.74 5.59 -13.96
C ARG A 35 19.81 4.68 -12.73
N TRP A 36 18.71 4.53 -11.97
CA TRP A 36 18.67 3.67 -10.78
C TRP A 36 18.93 2.18 -11.11
N THR A 37 18.37 1.67 -12.20
CA THR A 37 18.56 0.27 -12.61
C THR A 37 19.96 0.01 -13.20
N GLN A 38 20.69 1.04 -13.62
CA GLN A 38 22.05 0.94 -14.13
C GLN A 38 23.11 0.98 -13.01
N LEU A 39 22.73 1.41 -11.79
CA LEU A 39 23.62 1.48 -10.64
C LEU A 39 23.94 0.08 -10.10
N SER A 40 25.18 -0.14 -9.68
CA SER A 40 25.58 -1.36 -8.99
C SER A 40 24.81 -1.53 -7.67
N ARG A 41 24.66 -2.77 -7.20
CA ARG A 41 23.93 -3.05 -5.96
C ARG A 41 24.50 -2.29 -4.76
N GLN A 42 25.82 -2.09 -4.72
CA GLN A 42 26.49 -1.30 -3.68
C GLN A 42 26.14 0.18 -3.76
N GLN A 43 26.08 0.75 -4.96
CA GLN A 43 25.68 2.15 -5.17
C GLN A 43 24.21 2.39 -4.82
N GLN A 44 23.32 1.42 -5.11
CA GLN A 44 21.91 1.52 -4.70
C GLN A 44 21.78 1.56 -3.17
N TRP A 45 22.54 0.70 -2.46
CA TRP A 45 22.56 0.72 -0.99
C TRP A 45 23.16 2.01 -0.42
N ALA A 46 24.22 2.54 -1.05
CA ALA A 46 24.81 3.82 -0.67
C ALA A 46 23.82 4.98 -0.81
N TRP A 47 23.08 5.04 -1.92
CA TRP A 47 22.03 6.06 -2.08
C TRP A 47 20.89 5.92 -1.07
N VAL A 48 20.44 4.71 -0.76
CA VAL A 48 19.45 4.48 0.30
C VAL A 48 19.99 4.95 1.64
N ALA A 49 21.24 4.64 1.99
CA ALA A 49 21.87 5.10 3.22
C ALA A 49 21.95 6.63 3.29
N ILE A 50 22.33 7.29 2.19
CA ILE A 50 22.38 8.75 2.09
C ILE A 50 20.97 9.35 2.34
N ILE A 51 19.93 8.80 1.71
CA ILE A 51 18.54 9.27 1.90
C ILE A 51 18.10 9.08 3.36
N VAL A 52 18.43 7.94 3.98
CA VAL A 52 18.10 7.69 5.39
C VAL A 52 18.83 8.69 6.30
N VAL A 53 20.14 8.89 6.11
CA VAL A 53 20.91 9.87 6.88
C VAL A 53 20.36 11.29 6.70
N ALA A 54 20.03 11.68 5.47
CA ALA A 54 19.42 12.97 5.19
C ALA A 54 18.04 13.12 5.87
N ALA A 55 17.24 12.05 5.92
CA ALA A 55 15.97 12.06 6.65
C ALA A 55 16.18 12.24 8.17
N TYR A 56 17.17 11.56 8.78
CA TYR A 56 17.49 11.77 10.20
C TYR A 56 18.05 13.17 10.49
N ALA A 57 18.77 13.77 9.56
CA ALA A 57 19.33 15.12 9.69
C ALA A 57 18.30 16.23 9.44
N LEU A 58 17.14 15.90 8.84
CA LEU A 58 16.12 16.87 8.44
C LEU A 58 15.70 17.86 9.57
N PRO A 59 15.37 17.40 10.80
CA PRO A 59 14.93 18.31 11.86
C PRO A 59 16.04 19.23 12.37
N LEU A 60 17.32 18.86 12.16
CA LEU A 60 18.49 19.64 12.57
C LEU A 60 18.86 20.72 11.53
N LEU A 61 18.68 20.40 10.24
CA LEU A 61 19.06 21.27 9.13
C LEU A 61 18.08 22.42 8.92
N ASN A 62 16.81 22.27 9.33
CA ASN A 62 15.71 23.24 9.15
C ASN A 62 15.79 23.96 7.78
N PRO A 63 15.68 23.24 6.66
CA PRO A 63 15.94 23.80 5.34
C PRO A 63 14.91 24.88 5.01
N PRO A 64 15.33 26.05 4.45
CA PRO A 64 14.44 27.20 4.22
C PRO A 64 13.28 26.90 3.25
N LEU A 65 13.44 25.91 2.38
CA LEU A 65 12.38 25.47 1.45
C LEU A 65 11.22 24.75 2.15
N ILE A 66 11.48 24.06 3.27
CA ILE A 66 10.50 23.25 4.03
C ILE A 66 10.26 23.89 5.41
N SER A 67 10.72 25.12 5.64
CA SER A 67 10.51 25.81 6.91
C SER A 67 9.03 25.99 7.20
N THR A 68 8.66 25.90 8.47
CA THR A 68 7.32 26.23 8.98
C THR A 68 7.26 27.73 9.32
N GLU A 69 6.07 28.24 9.62
CA GLU A 69 5.91 29.62 10.07
C GLU A 69 6.74 29.94 11.31
N PRO A 70 7.18 31.19 11.47
CA PRO A 70 7.87 31.62 12.69
C PRO A 70 7.04 31.34 13.93
N GLY A 71 7.61 30.59 14.89
CA GLY A 71 6.93 30.19 16.13
C GLY A 71 6.48 28.72 16.17
N THR A 72 6.46 27.99 15.05
CA THR A 72 6.20 26.54 15.05
C THR A 72 7.50 25.74 15.16
N ASN A 73 7.50 24.71 16.01
CA ASN A 73 8.66 23.83 16.16
C ASN A 73 8.74 22.88 14.95
N PHE A 74 9.70 23.13 14.05
CA PHE A 74 9.91 22.34 12.84
C PHE A 74 10.11 20.85 13.12
N ALA A 75 10.76 20.49 14.21
CA ALA A 75 10.99 19.08 14.57
C ALA A 75 9.67 18.37 14.94
N LEU A 76 8.73 19.07 15.57
CA LEU A 76 7.38 18.52 15.83
C LEU A 76 6.61 18.32 14.52
N THR A 77 6.72 19.26 13.58
CA THR A 77 6.15 19.12 12.23
C THR A 77 6.71 17.89 11.51
N CYS A 78 8.03 17.69 11.57
CA CYS A 78 8.67 16.49 11.00
C CYS A 78 8.16 15.21 11.68
N ALA A 79 7.97 15.20 13.00
CA ALA A 79 7.42 14.07 13.73
C ALA A 79 5.97 13.75 13.28
N GLU A 80 5.17 14.80 13.04
CA GLU A 80 3.81 14.62 12.53
C GLU A 80 3.79 14.10 11.09
N MET A 81 4.66 14.62 10.22
CA MET A 81 4.85 14.09 8.85
C MET A 81 5.23 12.61 8.86
N ALA A 82 6.17 12.22 9.71
CA ALA A 82 6.58 10.82 9.84
C ALA A 82 5.46 9.92 10.36
N ARG A 83 4.65 10.40 11.29
CA ARG A 83 3.48 9.69 11.83
C ARG A 83 2.39 9.50 10.78
N TYR A 84 2.03 10.54 10.03
CA TYR A 84 1.07 10.41 8.92
C TYR A 84 1.60 9.49 7.82
N ALA A 85 2.90 9.54 7.54
CA ALA A 85 3.54 8.59 6.63
C ALA A 85 3.41 7.14 7.11
N LEU A 86 3.57 6.89 8.42
CA LEU A 86 3.38 5.58 9.03
C LEU A 86 1.94 5.09 8.90
N VAL A 87 0.96 5.94 9.20
CA VAL A 87 -0.47 5.65 8.99
C VAL A 87 -0.75 5.32 7.52
N ALA A 88 -0.23 6.15 6.61
CA ALA A 88 -0.43 5.95 5.17
C ALA A 88 0.19 4.63 4.67
N VAL A 89 1.34 4.20 5.19
CA VAL A 89 1.93 2.90 4.86
C VAL A 89 1.05 1.75 5.37
N GLY A 90 0.50 1.86 6.58
CA GLY A 90 -0.43 0.86 7.14
C GLY A 90 -1.72 0.75 6.34
N LEU A 91 -2.36 1.88 6.04
CA LEU A 91 -3.57 1.92 5.21
C LEU A 91 -3.30 1.44 3.78
N ASN A 92 -2.10 1.70 3.24
CA ASN A 92 -1.70 1.22 1.92
C ASN A 92 -1.57 -0.32 1.85
N ILE A 93 -1.38 -1.03 2.97
CA ILE A 93 -1.46 -2.50 3.01
C ILE A 93 -2.90 -2.94 2.68
N VAL A 94 -3.89 -2.30 3.26
CA VAL A 94 -5.31 -2.63 3.08
C VAL A 94 -5.82 -2.15 1.72
N VAL A 95 -5.73 -0.86 1.46
CA VAL A 95 -6.26 -0.22 0.24
C VAL A 95 -5.36 -0.49 -0.96
N GLY A 96 -4.06 -0.37 -0.75
CA GLY A 96 -3.09 -0.40 -1.85
C GLY A 96 -2.75 -1.81 -2.33
N TYR A 97 -2.52 -2.76 -1.43
CA TYR A 97 -2.13 -4.13 -1.81
C TYR A 97 -3.34 -5.05 -1.94
N ALA A 98 -4.27 -5.05 -0.98
CA ALA A 98 -5.43 -5.93 -1.01
C ALA A 98 -6.63 -5.35 -1.78
N GLY A 99 -6.64 -4.06 -2.11
CA GLY A 99 -7.72 -3.42 -2.85
C GLY A 99 -9.00 -3.20 -2.05
N LEU A 100 -8.92 -3.22 -0.72
CA LEU A 100 -10.06 -3.09 0.18
C LEU A 100 -10.21 -1.63 0.60
N LEU A 101 -11.34 -1.00 0.24
CA LEU A 101 -11.59 0.38 0.62
C LEU A 101 -12.00 0.44 2.11
N ASP A 102 -11.14 1.05 2.93
CA ASP A 102 -11.35 1.22 4.37
C ASP A 102 -11.45 2.73 4.70
N LEU A 103 -12.64 3.15 5.10
CA LEU A 103 -12.93 4.51 5.56
C LEU A 103 -12.93 4.64 7.10
N GLY A 104 -12.80 3.53 7.80
CA GLY A 104 -12.80 3.46 9.26
C GLY A 104 -11.40 3.31 9.88
N TYR A 105 -10.35 3.54 9.13
CA TYR A 105 -8.97 3.28 9.57
C TYR A 105 -8.58 4.04 10.85
N VAL A 106 -9.22 5.20 11.08
CA VAL A 106 -9.04 5.98 12.32
C VAL A 106 -9.42 5.19 13.57
N ALA A 107 -10.30 4.18 13.47
CA ALA A 107 -10.63 3.30 14.60
C ALA A 107 -9.41 2.52 15.11
N PHE A 108 -8.61 1.96 14.22
CA PHE A 108 -7.39 1.24 14.61
C PHE A 108 -6.36 2.18 15.21
N PHE A 109 -6.25 3.37 14.66
CA PHE A 109 -5.44 4.43 15.23
C PHE A 109 -5.91 4.81 16.64
N ALA A 110 -7.23 4.96 16.86
CA ALA A 110 -7.83 5.22 18.16
C ALA A 110 -7.57 4.09 19.16
N VAL A 111 -7.85 2.83 18.78
CA VAL A 111 -7.62 1.65 19.64
C VAL A 111 -6.17 1.60 20.11
N GLY A 112 -5.20 1.86 19.21
CA GLY A 112 -3.78 1.91 19.57
C GLY A 112 -3.44 3.04 20.54
N ALA A 113 -3.99 4.24 20.29
CA ALA A 113 -3.80 5.40 21.16
C ALA A 113 -4.38 5.17 22.56
N TYR A 114 -5.61 4.64 22.65
CA TYR A 114 -6.24 4.30 23.93
C TYR A 114 -5.50 3.16 24.65
N THR A 115 -5.01 2.16 23.92
CA THR A 115 -4.20 1.09 24.54
C THR A 115 -2.96 1.66 25.21
N ALA A 116 -2.21 2.54 24.54
CA ALA A 116 -1.05 3.20 25.11
C ALA A 116 -1.43 4.09 26.31
N ALA A 117 -2.50 4.87 26.19
CA ALA A 117 -2.99 5.73 27.26
C ALA A 117 -3.41 4.92 28.50
N MET A 118 -4.18 3.85 28.32
CA MET A 118 -4.64 2.98 29.40
C MET A 118 -3.49 2.30 30.15
N LEU A 119 -2.41 1.95 29.45
CA LEU A 119 -1.28 1.24 30.05
C LEU A 119 -0.20 2.15 30.62
N THR A 120 -0.23 3.47 30.35
CA THR A 120 0.82 4.39 30.79
C THR A 120 0.33 5.56 31.61
N SER A 121 -0.90 6.08 31.35
CA SER A 121 -1.42 7.24 32.07
C SER A 121 -1.64 6.93 33.57
N PRO A 122 -1.22 7.80 34.49
CA PRO A 122 -1.49 7.65 35.91
C PRO A 122 -2.98 7.58 36.25
N ASP A 123 -3.81 8.19 35.43
CA ASP A 123 -5.28 8.24 35.58
C ASP A 123 -6.00 6.93 35.25
N SER A 124 -5.31 5.95 34.68
CA SER A 124 -5.90 4.69 34.28
C SER A 124 -5.96 3.70 35.45
N PRO A 125 -7.03 2.88 35.58
CA PRO A 125 -7.12 1.82 36.58
C PRO A 125 -6.28 0.58 36.25
N PHE A 126 -5.70 0.49 35.05
CA PHE A 126 -4.96 -0.68 34.60
C PHE A 126 -3.50 -0.67 35.07
N ILE A 127 -2.83 -1.83 34.96
CA ILE A 127 -1.42 -2.01 35.26
C ILE A 127 -0.58 -1.08 34.40
N LYS A 128 0.38 -0.38 35.04
CA LYS A 128 1.32 0.50 34.35
C LYS A 128 2.51 -0.28 33.85
N ILE A 129 2.80 -0.11 32.55
CA ILE A 129 3.98 -0.70 31.92
C ILE A 129 4.84 0.41 31.26
N PRO A 130 6.15 0.20 31.13
CA PRO A 130 7.01 1.16 30.42
C PRO A 130 6.50 1.39 29.00
N TYR A 131 6.52 2.63 28.55
CA TYR A 131 5.93 3.05 27.27
C TYR A 131 6.37 2.21 26.06
N LEU A 132 7.65 1.84 25.97
CA LEU A 132 8.13 1.05 24.83
C LEU A 132 7.46 -0.32 24.72
N TRP A 133 7.04 -0.91 25.84
CA TRP A 133 6.29 -2.17 25.84
C TRP A 133 4.82 -2.00 25.43
N THR A 134 4.30 -0.77 25.47
CA THR A 134 2.95 -0.53 24.97
C THR A 134 2.84 -0.65 23.45
N LEU A 135 3.95 -0.43 22.70
CA LEU A 135 3.97 -0.53 21.25
C LEU A 135 3.60 -1.93 20.74
N PRO A 136 4.28 -3.02 21.17
CA PRO A 136 3.89 -4.37 20.76
C PRO A 136 2.50 -4.77 21.27
N VAL A 137 2.11 -4.31 22.46
CA VAL A 137 0.76 -4.57 23.00
C VAL A 137 -0.29 -3.88 22.14
N ALA A 138 -0.08 -2.61 21.77
CA ALA A 138 -0.98 -1.87 20.89
C ALA A 138 -1.12 -2.55 19.51
N ILE A 139 -0.01 -3.04 18.93
CA ILE A 139 -0.04 -3.82 17.69
C ILE A 139 -0.92 -5.05 17.86
N ALA A 140 -0.72 -5.85 18.93
CA ALA A 140 -1.46 -7.07 19.16
C ALA A 140 -2.97 -6.79 19.36
N VAL A 141 -3.32 -5.80 20.20
CA VAL A 141 -4.72 -5.42 20.45
C VAL A 141 -5.41 -4.94 19.19
N THR A 142 -4.74 -4.08 18.41
CA THR A 142 -5.32 -3.57 17.16
C THR A 142 -5.38 -4.62 16.06
N MET A 143 -4.44 -5.55 15.99
CA MET A 143 -4.55 -6.72 15.10
C MET A 143 -5.76 -7.57 15.46
N CYS A 144 -5.99 -7.84 16.74
CA CYS A 144 -7.20 -8.54 17.20
C CYS A 144 -8.47 -7.78 16.81
N ALA A 145 -8.51 -6.45 17.05
CA ALA A 145 -9.62 -5.60 16.62
C ALA A 145 -9.84 -5.66 15.11
N GLY A 146 -8.75 -5.65 14.32
CA GLY A 146 -8.78 -5.79 12.87
C GLY A 146 -9.34 -7.15 12.41
N VAL A 147 -9.03 -8.24 13.11
CA VAL A 147 -9.62 -9.56 12.84
C VAL A 147 -11.10 -9.58 13.21
N ILE A 148 -11.46 -9.08 14.41
CA ILE A 148 -12.84 -9.04 14.90
C ILE A 148 -13.73 -8.25 13.94
N LEU A 149 -13.26 -7.11 13.47
CA LEU A 149 -13.97 -6.32 12.46
C LEU A 149 -13.93 -6.98 11.08
N GLY A 150 -12.75 -7.44 10.66
CA GLY A 150 -12.53 -7.97 9.32
C GLY A 150 -13.40 -9.20 9.02
N VAL A 151 -13.60 -10.09 9.99
CA VAL A 151 -14.38 -11.33 9.78
C VAL A 151 -15.82 -11.06 9.30
N PRO A 152 -16.62 -10.19 9.92
CA PRO A 152 -17.97 -9.88 9.42
C PRO A 152 -17.97 -8.98 8.19
N THR A 153 -17.07 -7.97 8.14
CA THR A 153 -17.12 -6.92 7.11
C THR A 153 -16.59 -7.40 5.76
N LEU A 154 -15.59 -8.28 5.74
CA LEU A 154 -14.98 -8.78 4.50
C LEU A 154 -15.85 -9.76 3.71
N ARG A 155 -17.02 -10.11 4.24
CA ARG A 155 -18.09 -10.81 3.50
C ARG A 155 -18.84 -9.84 2.56
N LEU A 156 -18.74 -8.54 2.83
CA LEU A 156 -19.30 -7.49 1.99
C LEU A 156 -18.29 -7.11 0.90
N ARG A 157 -18.80 -6.72 -0.27
CA ARG A 157 -17.96 -6.35 -1.43
C ARG A 157 -18.10 -4.86 -1.74
N GLY A 158 -17.04 -4.27 -2.25
CA GLY A 158 -17.03 -2.91 -2.80
C GLY A 158 -17.43 -1.84 -1.79
N ASP A 159 -18.38 -0.99 -2.15
CA ASP A 159 -18.77 0.20 -1.39
C ASP A 159 -19.44 -0.14 -0.04
N TYR A 160 -20.09 -1.30 0.09
CA TYR A 160 -20.68 -1.73 1.36
C TYR A 160 -19.61 -1.95 2.44
N LEU A 161 -18.43 -2.43 2.06
CA LEU A 161 -17.29 -2.55 2.99
C LEU A 161 -16.90 -1.18 3.52
N ALA A 162 -16.80 -0.17 2.65
CA ALA A 162 -16.43 1.19 3.03
C ALA A 162 -17.43 1.82 4.00
N ILE A 163 -18.75 1.62 3.79
CA ILE A 163 -19.78 2.14 4.68
C ILE A 163 -19.70 1.48 6.07
N VAL A 164 -19.49 0.17 6.12
CA VAL A 164 -19.42 -0.56 7.39
C VAL A 164 -18.16 -0.22 8.16
N THR A 165 -17.01 -0.06 7.48
CA THR A 165 -15.77 0.38 8.15
C THR A 165 -15.88 1.80 8.68
N LEU A 166 -16.53 2.71 7.96
CA LEU A 166 -16.83 4.05 8.44
C LEU A 166 -17.69 4.01 9.70
N GLY A 167 -18.77 3.21 9.68
CA GLY A 167 -19.62 2.99 10.85
C GLY A 167 -18.86 2.45 12.06
N PHE A 168 -17.91 1.53 11.81
CA PHE A 168 -17.05 1.01 12.88
C PHE A 168 -16.14 2.10 13.47
N GLY A 169 -15.59 2.99 12.64
CA GLY A 169 -14.83 4.14 13.11
C GLY A 169 -15.61 4.96 14.12
N GLU A 170 -16.87 5.25 13.79
CA GLU A 170 -17.77 6.01 14.67
C GLU A 170 -18.17 5.23 15.91
N ILE A 171 -18.41 3.90 15.80
CA ILE A 171 -18.68 3.03 16.95
C ILE A 171 -17.53 3.10 17.96
N ILE A 172 -16.27 2.97 17.53
CA ILE A 172 -15.12 3.04 18.43
C ILE A 172 -15.04 4.42 19.10
N ARG A 173 -15.31 5.51 18.37
CA ARG A 173 -15.33 6.86 18.90
C ARG A 173 -16.40 7.03 19.98
N ILE A 174 -17.60 6.49 19.74
CA ILE A 174 -18.72 6.54 20.69
C ILE A 174 -18.44 5.64 21.90
N LEU A 175 -17.91 4.43 21.70
CA LEU A 175 -17.51 3.53 22.79
C LEU A 175 -16.48 4.19 23.72
N ALA A 176 -15.52 4.90 23.15
CA ALA A 176 -14.54 5.66 23.95
C ALA A 176 -15.20 6.74 24.82
N THR A 177 -16.38 7.23 24.43
CA THR A 177 -17.16 8.21 25.21
C THR A 177 -17.97 7.56 26.31
N ILE A 178 -18.53 6.37 26.06
CA ILE A 178 -19.48 5.70 26.96
C ILE A 178 -18.76 4.85 28.01
N ILE A 179 -17.65 4.19 27.61
CA ILE A 179 -16.92 3.29 28.50
C ILE A 179 -16.21 4.12 29.60
N PRO A 180 -16.54 3.95 30.89
CA PRO A 180 -15.92 4.74 31.97
C PRO A 180 -14.39 4.55 32.04
N ALA A 181 -13.90 3.35 31.73
CA ALA A 181 -12.46 3.05 31.69
C ALA A 181 -11.70 3.83 30.60
N ALA A 182 -12.40 4.33 29.55
CA ALA A 182 -11.81 5.17 28.50
C ALA A 182 -11.86 6.66 28.82
N LYS A 183 -12.41 7.07 30.00
CA LYS A 183 -12.50 8.45 30.47
C LYS A 183 -13.33 9.39 29.59
N GLY A 184 -14.04 8.88 28.59
CA GLY A 184 -15.02 9.63 27.77
C GLY A 184 -14.45 10.89 27.12
N GLN A 185 -15.14 12.01 27.30
CA GLN A 185 -14.72 13.31 26.76
C GLN A 185 -13.55 13.95 27.52
N VAL A 186 -13.35 13.61 28.80
CA VAL A 186 -12.24 14.13 29.61
C VAL A 186 -10.91 13.60 29.09
N GLY A 187 -10.89 12.35 28.64
CA GLY A 187 -9.71 11.69 28.09
C GLY A 187 -8.65 11.36 29.15
N PHE A 188 -7.52 10.81 28.67
CA PHE A 188 -6.35 10.53 29.47
C PHE A 188 -5.34 11.65 29.36
N GLN A 189 -4.86 12.12 30.52
CA GLN A 189 -3.77 13.08 30.62
C GLN A 189 -2.48 12.37 31.05
N ASN A 190 -1.34 13.05 30.82
CA ASN A 190 -0.02 12.55 31.22
C ASN A 190 0.24 11.12 30.71
N VAL A 191 -0.11 10.86 29.46
CA VAL A 191 0.23 9.60 28.81
C VAL A 191 1.74 9.45 28.81
N GLY A 192 2.24 8.30 29.22
CA GLY A 192 3.68 8.05 29.37
C GLY A 192 4.43 8.24 28.05
N ALA A 193 5.69 8.62 28.17
CA ALA A 193 6.64 8.75 27.09
C ALA A 193 7.79 7.74 27.25
N PRO A 194 8.61 7.48 26.20
CA PRO A 194 9.80 6.66 26.33
C PRO A 194 10.73 7.20 27.42
N PRO A 195 11.42 6.33 28.15
CA PRO A 195 12.37 6.76 29.16
C PRO A 195 13.58 7.46 28.54
N GLY A 196 14.07 8.48 29.18
CA GLY A 196 15.26 9.23 28.80
C GLY A 196 15.26 10.60 29.47
N THR A 197 16.41 11.03 29.94
CA THR A 197 16.64 12.35 30.52
C THR A 197 17.76 13.05 29.77
N GLN A 198 17.60 14.36 29.57
CA GLN A 198 18.67 15.22 29.06
C GLN A 198 19.70 15.51 30.15
N ALA A 199 20.85 16.08 29.76
CA ALA A 199 21.88 16.53 30.71
C ALA A 199 21.34 17.49 31.76
N ASP A 200 20.29 18.24 31.43
CA ASP A 200 19.62 19.21 32.30
C ASP A 200 18.56 18.60 33.22
N GLY A 201 18.46 17.26 33.29
CA GLY A 201 17.47 16.55 34.10
C GLY A 201 16.04 16.57 33.54
N THR A 202 15.78 17.25 32.42
CA THR A 202 14.47 17.29 31.75
C THR A 202 14.20 16.01 30.95
N PRO A 203 12.94 15.57 30.82
CA PRO A 203 12.63 14.40 30.00
C PRO A 203 13.07 14.61 28.54
N LEU A 204 13.78 13.64 27.98
CA LEU A 204 14.22 13.67 26.58
C LEU A 204 13.02 13.72 25.64
N PHE A 205 11.99 12.92 25.92
CA PHE A 205 10.74 12.86 25.19
C PHE A 205 9.68 13.76 25.83
N SER A 206 9.74 15.04 25.53
CA SER A 206 8.79 16.07 25.97
C SER A 206 7.92 16.51 24.81
N ASN A 207 6.72 17.02 25.08
CA ASN A 207 5.83 17.57 24.07
C ASN A 207 6.43 18.80 23.33
N SER A 208 7.41 19.45 23.94
CA SER A 208 8.14 20.59 23.33
C SER A 208 9.36 20.16 22.53
N ASN A 209 9.89 18.96 22.75
CA ASN A 209 11.08 18.45 22.08
C ASN A 209 10.72 17.48 20.96
N GLY A 210 10.60 17.98 19.72
CA GLY A 210 10.20 17.19 18.56
C GLY A 210 11.26 16.25 18.01
N VAL A 211 12.56 16.53 18.24
CA VAL A 211 13.67 15.79 17.60
C VAL A 211 13.69 14.32 18.02
N PRO A 212 13.66 13.95 19.31
CA PRO A 212 13.65 12.54 19.72
C PRO A 212 12.40 11.80 19.25
N TRP A 213 11.24 12.46 19.26
CA TRP A 213 10.00 11.89 18.75
C TRP A 213 10.08 11.61 17.26
N TYR A 214 10.61 12.54 16.48
CA TYR A 214 10.83 12.34 15.05
C TYR A 214 11.73 11.14 14.78
N TRP A 215 12.87 11.04 15.48
CA TRP A 215 13.80 9.92 15.29
C TRP A 215 13.17 8.58 15.65
N LEU A 216 12.40 8.52 16.74
CA LEU A 216 11.68 7.30 17.13
C LEU A 216 10.66 6.90 16.05
N ILE A 217 9.81 7.84 15.64
CA ILE A 217 8.76 7.57 14.64
C ILE A 217 9.39 7.23 13.28
N LEU A 218 10.45 7.90 12.87
CA LEU A 218 11.17 7.61 11.62
C LEU A 218 11.80 6.22 11.66
N THR A 219 12.40 5.83 12.78
CA THR A 219 12.95 4.46 12.95
C THR A 219 11.85 3.41 12.80
N VAL A 220 10.72 3.61 13.46
CA VAL A 220 9.55 2.73 13.35
C VAL A 220 9.02 2.69 11.91
N LEU A 221 8.91 3.84 11.25
CA LEU A 221 8.50 3.94 9.84
C LEU A 221 9.42 3.14 8.92
N ILE A 222 10.74 3.25 9.10
CA ILE A 222 11.71 2.49 8.31
C ILE A 222 11.54 0.99 8.54
N ILE A 223 11.39 0.54 9.79
CA ILE A 223 11.14 -0.87 10.12
C ILE A 223 9.87 -1.36 9.43
N VAL A 224 8.76 -0.61 9.56
CA VAL A 224 7.48 -0.98 8.94
C VAL A 224 7.59 -0.99 7.40
N MET A 225 8.30 -0.04 6.79
CA MET A 225 8.55 -0.04 5.35
C MET A 225 9.35 -1.25 4.87
N LEU A 226 10.35 -1.69 5.64
CA LEU A 226 11.13 -2.91 5.34
C LEU A 226 10.24 -4.15 5.46
N LEU A 227 9.45 -4.26 6.51
CA LEU A 227 8.50 -5.36 6.71
C LEU A 227 7.45 -5.40 5.60
N ALA A 228 6.83 -4.26 5.27
CA ALA A 228 5.87 -4.13 4.18
C ALA A 228 6.52 -4.49 2.82
N GLY A 229 7.80 -4.12 2.61
CA GLY A 229 8.53 -4.50 1.41
C GLY A 229 8.81 -5.99 1.29
N ASN A 230 9.09 -6.67 2.39
CA ASN A 230 9.26 -8.12 2.43
C ASN A 230 7.93 -8.83 2.23
N LEU A 231 6.89 -8.34 2.88
CA LEU A 231 5.52 -8.85 2.79
C LEU A 231 5.00 -8.79 1.35
N GLU A 232 5.23 -7.68 0.66
CA GLU A 232 4.87 -7.45 -0.72
C GLU A 232 5.51 -8.48 -1.69
N ARG A 233 6.75 -8.91 -1.44
CA ARG A 233 7.48 -9.91 -2.23
C ARG A 233 7.11 -11.35 -1.85
N SER A 234 6.42 -11.55 -0.73
CA SER A 234 6.04 -12.85 -0.20
C SER A 234 4.90 -13.51 -1.01
N ARG A 235 4.54 -14.74 -0.65
CA ARG A 235 3.37 -15.43 -1.21
C ARG A 235 2.08 -14.66 -0.88
N VAL A 236 2.01 -14.08 0.32
CA VAL A 236 0.86 -13.29 0.79
C VAL A 236 0.66 -12.04 -0.07
N GLY A 237 1.73 -11.29 -0.34
CA GLY A 237 1.66 -10.09 -1.17
C GLY A 237 1.22 -10.40 -2.61
N ARG A 238 1.66 -11.52 -3.18
CA ARG A 238 1.20 -11.95 -4.51
C ARG A 238 -0.28 -12.34 -4.53
N ALA A 239 -0.76 -12.99 -3.47
CA ALA A 239 -2.18 -13.31 -3.32
C ALA A 239 -3.03 -12.03 -3.23
N TRP A 240 -2.58 -11.02 -2.48
CA TRP A 240 -3.28 -9.73 -2.40
C TRP A 240 -3.38 -9.03 -3.75
N VAL A 241 -2.31 -9.04 -4.55
CA VAL A 241 -2.33 -8.44 -5.89
C VAL A 241 -3.35 -9.17 -6.79
N ALA A 242 -3.40 -10.50 -6.72
CA ALA A 242 -4.38 -11.29 -7.48
C ALA A 242 -5.82 -10.96 -7.05
N ILE A 243 -6.10 -10.89 -5.74
CA ILE A 243 -7.41 -10.54 -5.18
C ILE A 243 -7.82 -9.12 -5.59
N ARG A 244 -6.90 -8.18 -5.60
CA ARG A 244 -7.16 -6.79 -5.99
C ARG A 244 -7.50 -6.64 -7.47
N GLU A 245 -6.90 -7.45 -8.34
CA GLU A 245 -7.17 -7.41 -9.78
C GLU A 245 -8.52 -8.05 -10.12
N ASP A 246 -8.78 -9.23 -9.61
CA ASP A 246 -10.05 -9.94 -9.78
C ASP A 246 -10.19 -11.00 -8.67
N GLU A 247 -11.12 -10.76 -7.74
CA GLU A 247 -11.34 -11.64 -6.59
C GLU A 247 -11.92 -12.99 -7.01
N ASP A 248 -12.86 -13.00 -7.94
CA ASP A 248 -13.54 -14.22 -8.37
C ASP A 248 -12.59 -15.11 -9.19
N ALA A 249 -11.75 -14.50 -10.03
CA ALA A 249 -10.70 -15.24 -10.73
C ALA A 249 -9.64 -15.81 -9.78
N ALA A 250 -9.23 -15.04 -8.75
CA ALA A 250 -8.28 -15.52 -7.75
C ALA A 250 -8.83 -16.70 -6.96
N GLU A 251 -10.11 -16.67 -6.59
CA GLU A 251 -10.79 -17.77 -5.89
C GLU A 251 -10.90 -19.02 -6.78
N ALA A 252 -11.26 -18.85 -8.05
CA ALA A 252 -11.31 -19.94 -9.03
C ALA A 252 -9.94 -20.61 -9.23
N MET A 253 -8.85 -19.86 -9.06
CA MET A 253 -7.47 -20.38 -9.10
C MET A 253 -7.00 -21.00 -7.76
N GLY A 254 -7.90 -21.13 -6.77
CA GLY A 254 -7.62 -21.78 -5.48
C GLY A 254 -6.99 -20.87 -4.43
N VAL A 255 -7.01 -19.54 -4.61
CA VAL A 255 -6.54 -18.60 -3.58
C VAL A 255 -7.63 -18.44 -2.52
N PRO A 256 -7.38 -18.74 -1.22
CA PRO A 256 -8.35 -18.53 -0.15
C PRO A 256 -8.50 -17.02 0.15
N THR A 257 -9.32 -16.33 -0.66
CA THR A 257 -9.45 -14.86 -0.69
C THR A 257 -9.81 -14.27 0.65
N PHE A 258 -10.81 -14.86 1.34
CA PHE A 258 -11.23 -14.42 2.67
C PHE A 258 -10.08 -14.38 3.68
N LYS A 259 -9.29 -15.45 3.76
CA LYS A 259 -8.15 -15.56 4.68
C LYS A 259 -7.12 -14.47 4.43
N TYR A 260 -6.77 -14.22 3.16
CA TYR A 260 -5.79 -13.19 2.81
C TYR A 260 -6.30 -11.77 3.05
N LYS A 261 -7.60 -11.51 2.86
CA LYS A 261 -8.23 -10.23 3.21
C LYS A 261 -8.17 -9.97 4.71
N VAL A 262 -8.52 -10.96 5.55
CA VAL A 262 -8.41 -10.85 7.02
C VAL A 262 -6.96 -10.55 7.43
N TRP A 263 -5.96 -11.19 6.82
CA TRP A 263 -4.56 -10.89 7.08
C TRP A 263 -4.18 -9.46 6.70
N ALA A 264 -4.66 -8.94 5.56
CA ALA A 264 -4.41 -7.56 5.16
C ALA A 264 -4.98 -6.57 6.17
N PHE A 265 -6.23 -6.80 6.62
CA PHE A 265 -6.90 -6.00 7.64
C PHE A 265 -6.16 -6.04 8.97
N ALA A 266 -5.80 -7.22 9.47
CA ALA A 266 -5.08 -7.38 10.72
C ALA A 266 -3.72 -6.66 10.71
N LEU A 267 -2.93 -6.84 9.65
CA LEU A 267 -1.62 -6.21 9.53
C LEU A 267 -1.72 -4.68 9.35
N GLY A 268 -2.68 -4.22 8.54
CA GLY A 268 -2.97 -2.80 8.40
C GLY A 268 -3.40 -2.18 9.73
N ALA A 269 -4.32 -2.83 10.44
CA ALA A 269 -4.76 -2.41 11.78
C ALA A 269 -3.60 -2.34 12.77
N GLY A 270 -2.70 -3.32 12.76
CA GLY A 270 -1.50 -3.32 13.62
C GLY A 270 -0.62 -2.10 13.40
N VAL A 271 -0.39 -1.69 12.15
CA VAL A 271 0.37 -0.46 11.83
C VAL A 271 -0.41 0.79 12.23
N GLY A 272 -1.73 0.80 12.04
CA GLY A 272 -2.61 1.88 12.51
C GLY A 272 -2.51 2.07 14.02
N GLY A 273 -2.61 0.98 14.78
CA GLY A 273 -2.48 0.99 16.24
C GLY A 273 -1.09 1.41 16.72
N LEU A 274 -0.04 0.95 16.05
CA LEU A 274 1.32 1.39 16.33
C LEU A 274 1.46 2.91 16.15
N SER A 275 0.92 3.47 15.08
CA SER A 275 0.93 4.91 14.85
C SER A 275 0.08 5.67 15.89
N GLY A 276 -1.08 5.10 16.29
CA GLY A 276 -1.92 5.67 17.35
C GLY A 276 -1.24 5.69 18.70
N SER A 277 -0.50 4.63 19.07
CA SER A 277 0.26 4.60 20.33
C SER A 277 1.39 5.62 20.32
N LEU A 278 2.09 5.82 19.21
CA LEU A 278 3.11 6.87 19.06
C LEU A 278 2.50 8.27 19.17
N PHE A 279 1.29 8.47 18.60
CA PHE A 279 0.53 9.71 18.77
C PHE A 279 0.22 9.98 20.24
N ALA A 280 -0.29 9.00 20.97
CA ALA A 280 -0.66 9.14 22.39
C ALA A 280 0.52 9.58 23.24
N GLY A 281 1.67 8.95 23.07
CA GLY A 281 2.90 9.31 23.80
C GLY A 281 3.43 10.69 23.41
N GLN A 282 3.41 11.04 22.11
CA GLN A 282 3.92 12.33 21.62
C GLN A 282 3.10 13.51 22.12
N ILE A 283 1.76 13.39 22.10
CA ILE A 283 0.86 14.48 22.53
C ILE A 283 0.69 14.49 24.07
N GLY A 284 0.84 13.32 24.72
CA GLY A 284 0.62 13.17 26.16
C GLY A 284 -0.85 13.26 26.59
N PHE A 285 -1.77 13.36 25.62
CA PHE A 285 -3.21 13.50 25.83
C PHE A 285 -4.02 12.75 24.76
N VAL A 286 -5.00 11.97 25.21
CA VAL A 286 -5.87 11.18 24.33
C VAL A 286 -7.34 11.39 24.72
N ASN A 287 -8.14 11.87 23.80
CA ASN A 287 -9.59 11.95 23.93
C ASN A 287 -10.30 11.50 22.63
N ASN A 288 -11.61 11.28 22.71
CA ASN A 288 -12.43 10.79 21.59
C ASN A 288 -12.58 11.79 20.43
N GLN A 289 -12.44 13.09 20.66
CA GLN A 289 -12.64 14.14 19.66
C GLN A 289 -11.58 14.14 18.55
N ARG A 290 -10.42 13.53 18.80
CA ARG A 290 -9.33 13.43 17.83
C ARG A 290 -9.52 12.35 16.77
N PHE A 291 -10.48 11.44 17.00
CA PHE A 291 -10.68 10.24 16.17
C PHE A 291 -11.97 10.32 15.37
N ASP A 292 -12.17 11.45 14.69
CA ASP A 292 -13.33 11.71 13.85
C ASP A 292 -13.18 11.10 12.43
N VAL A 293 -14.29 11.00 11.74
CA VAL A 293 -14.35 10.52 10.35
C VAL A 293 -13.52 11.40 9.41
N GLN A 294 -13.42 12.69 9.70
CA GLN A 294 -12.63 13.62 8.88
C GLN A 294 -11.15 13.28 8.90
N THR A 295 -10.63 12.85 10.04
CA THR A 295 -9.25 12.34 10.15
C THR A 295 -9.05 11.07 9.33
N SER A 296 -10.04 10.17 9.29
CA SER A 296 -9.96 8.97 8.43
C SER A 296 -9.90 9.31 6.95
N ILE A 297 -10.67 10.31 6.51
CA ILE A 297 -10.64 10.81 5.13
C ILE A 297 -9.26 11.39 4.80
N LEU A 298 -8.61 12.10 5.72
CA LEU A 298 -7.24 12.60 5.52
C LEU A 298 -6.23 11.46 5.36
N PHE A 299 -6.37 10.38 6.13
CA PHE A 299 -5.51 9.20 5.99
C PHE A 299 -5.70 8.53 4.62
N LEU A 300 -6.95 8.41 4.16
CA LEU A 300 -7.23 7.90 2.82
C LEU A 300 -6.65 8.83 1.74
N ALA A 301 -6.86 10.15 1.88
CA ALA A 301 -6.31 11.14 0.95
C ALA A 301 -4.78 11.02 0.85
N ALA A 302 -4.07 10.79 1.96
CA ALA A 302 -2.64 10.57 1.98
C ALA A 302 -2.22 9.38 1.11
N VAL A 303 -2.94 8.26 1.17
CA VAL A 303 -2.65 7.07 0.36
C VAL A 303 -2.99 7.29 -1.11
N VAL A 304 -4.13 7.91 -1.40
CA VAL A 304 -4.59 8.16 -2.78
C VAL A 304 -3.68 9.18 -3.47
N ILE A 305 -3.33 10.28 -2.80
CA ILE A 305 -2.40 11.30 -3.31
C ILE A 305 -1.03 10.67 -3.57
N GLY A 306 -0.54 9.89 -2.62
CA GLY A 306 0.76 9.21 -2.75
C GLY A 306 0.78 8.15 -3.85
N GLY A 307 -0.35 7.51 -4.11
CA GLY A 307 -0.53 6.42 -5.07
C GLY A 307 -0.71 5.07 -4.40
N THR A 308 -1.90 4.50 -4.58
CA THR A 308 -2.28 3.20 -4.02
C THR A 308 -1.39 2.07 -4.53
N GLY A 309 -0.88 1.24 -3.62
CA GLY A 309 0.00 0.11 -3.94
C GLY A 309 1.48 0.47 -4.06
N ASN A 310 1.87 1.73 -3.82
CA ASN A 310 3.26 2.15 -3.76
C ASN A 310 3.62 2.66 -2.35
N LYS A 311 4.47 1.92 -1.62
CA LYS A 311 4.88 2.28 -0.26
C LYS A 311 5.63 3.61 -0.16
N VAL A 312 6.48 3.94 -1.16
CA VAL A 312 7.20 5.22 -1.19
C VAL A 312 6.22 6.35 -1.47
N GLY A 313 5.26 6.11 -2.38
CA GLY A 313 4.17 7.04 -2.62
C GLY A 313 3.36 7.32 -1.35
N ALA A 314 2.97 6.29 -0.62
CA ALA A 314 2.23 6.44 0.64
C ALA A 314 2.99 7.28 1.67
N VAL A 315 4.32 7.09 1.80
CA VAL A 315 5.16 7.92 2.69
C VAL A 315 5.13 9.39 2.28
N ILE A 316 5.32 9.66 1.00
CA ILE A 316 5.34 11.05 0.48
C ILE A 316 3.94 11.68 0.60
N GLY A 317 2.87 10.93 0.28
CA GLY A 317 1.50 11.41 0.44
C GLY A 317 1.15 11.70 1.89
N GLY A 318 1.53 10.81 2.83
CA GLY A 318 1.34 11.03 4.26
C GLY A 318 2.08 12.25 4.77
N ALA A 319 3.35 12.40 4.40
CA ALA A 319 4.14 13.56 4.77
C ALA A 319 3.55 14.88 4.21
N LEU A 320 3.08 14.86 2.96
CA LEU A 320 2.48 16.03 2.30
C LEU A 320 1.17 16.46 2.97
N VAL A 321 0.28 15.50 3.27
CA VAL A 321 -1.00 15.77 3.92
C VAL A 321 -0.82 16.35 5.33
N ALA A 322 0.21 15.91 6.06
CA ALA A 322 0.54 16.47 7.36
C ALA A 322 1.19 17.87 7.24
N TYR A 323 2.10 18.04 6.28
CA TYR A 323 2.89 19.27 6.14
C TYR A 323 2.08 20.48 5.66
N LEU A 324 1.20 20.30 4.65
CA LEU A 324 0.48 21.40 4.02
C LEU A 324 -0.31 22.29 5.02
N PRO A 325 -1.12 21.72 5.93
CA PRO A 325 -1.85 22.55 6.90
C PRO A 325 -0.95 23.24 7.92
N LEU A 326 0.20 22.66 8.23
CA LEU A 326 1.17 23.24 9.18
C LEU A 326 2.03 24.32 8.55
N ARG A 327 2.20 24.28 7.24
CA ARG A 327 2.93 25.32 6.48
C ARG A 327 2.05 26.53 6.19
N PHE A 328 0.78 26.30 5.90
CA PHE A 328 -0.17 27.33 5.53
C PHE A 328 -1.29 27.39 6.57
N VAL A 329 -1.02 28.02 7.70
CA VAL A 329 -1.95 28.08 8.84
C VAL A 329 -3.27 28.77 8.47
N GLU A 330 -3.24 29.78 7.60
CA GLU A 330 -4.44 30.43 7.08
C GLU A 330 -5.36 29.44 6.33
N ILE A 331 -4.77 28.44 5.67
CA ILE A 331 -5.47 27.40 4.92
C ILE A 331 -5.88 26.23 5.83
N ALA A 332 -5.34 26.13 7.04
CA ALA A 332 -5.57 25.01 7.95
C ALA A 332 -7.07 24.81 8.27
N ASN A 333 -7.85 25.89 8.34
CA ASN A 333 -9.29 25.82 8.56
C ASN A 333 -10.05 25.17 7.39
N TYR A 334 -9.51 25.26 6.18
CA TYR A 334 -10.08 24.71 4.95
C TYR A 334 -9.45 23.37 4.54
N LYS A 335 -8.60 22.78 5.39
CA LYS A 335 -7.83 21.56 5.04
C LYS A 335 -8.70 20.43 4.51
N PHE A 336 -9.83 20.16 5.14
CA PHE A 336 -10.73 19.08 4.72
C PHE A 336 -11.35 19.36 3.35
N PHE A 337 -11.74 20.61 3.07
CA PHE A 337 -12.25 21.01 1.76
C PHE A 337 -11.17 20.86 0.68
N ILE A 338 -9.96 21.39 0.94
CA ILE A 338 -8.85 21.34 -0.01
C ILE A 338 -8.45 19.90 -0.32
N PHE A 339 -8.28 19.07 0.72
CA PHE A 339 -7.94 17.65 0.49
C PHE A 339 -9.08 16.87 -0.14
N GLY A 340 -10.34 17.20 0.14
CA GLY A 340 -11.50 16.61 -0.53
C GLY A 340 -11.51 16.92 -2.03
N VAL A 341 -11.34 18.18 -2.41
CA VAL A 341 -11.24 18.60 -3.82
C VAL A 341 -10.02 17.97 -4.50
N LEU A 342 -8.87 17.98 -3.82
CA LEU A 342 -7.64 17.39 -4.35
C LEU A 342 -7.81 15.89 -4.59
N LEU A 343 -8.48 15.17 -3.68
CA LEU A 343 -8.78 13.76 -3.82
C LEU A 343 -9.63 13.50 -5.05
N VAL A 344 -10.74 14.26 -5.23
CA VAL A 344 -11.61 14.13 -6.40
C VAL A 344 -10.84 14.40 -7.69
N VAL A 345 -10.06 15.47 -7.74
CA VAL A 345 -9.25 15.81 -8.90
C VAL A 345 -8.24 14.70 -9.23
N ILE A 346 -7.53 14.17 -8.23
CA ILE A 346 -6.58 13.08 -8.45
C ILE A 346 -7.28 11.81 -8.90
N MET A 347 -8.43 11.46 -8.35
CA MET A 347 -9.19 10.28 -8.77
C MET A 347 -9.66 10.38 -10.22
N ILE A 348 -10.09 11.58 -10.68
CA ILE A 348 -10.56 11.81 -12.05
C ILE A 348 -9.39 11.80 -13.04
N PHE A 349 -8.34 12.59 -12.77
CA PHE A 349 -7.26 12.81 -13.73
C PHE A 349 -6.12 11.80 -13.61
N ARG A 350 -5.91 11.21 -12.42
CA ARG A 350 -4.78 10.35 -12.16
C ARG A 350 -5.09 9.23 -11.15
N SER A 351 -5.99 8.34 -11.53
CA SER A 351 -6.46 7.21 -10.72
C SER A 351 -5.34 6.34 -10.07
N LYS A 352 -4.08 6.46 -10.56
CA LYS A 352 -2.90 5.78 -10.01
C LYS A 352 -2.11 6.61 -9.00
N GLY A 353 -2.56 7.82 -8.63
CA GLY A 353 -1.87 8.74 -7.73
C GLY A 353 -0.60 9.36 -8.31
N LEU A 354 0.12 10.18 -7.52
CA LEU A 354 1.33 10.89 -7.97
C LEU A 354 2.47 9.95 -8.37
N LEU A 355 2.62 8.81 -7.69
CA LEU A 355 3.72 7.84 -7.87
C LEU A 355 3.25 6.44 -8.30
N GLY A 356 2.06 6.31 -8.85
CA GLY A 356 1.42 5.05 -9.23
C GLY A 356 2.08 4.24 -10.36
N ALA A 357 3.41 4.17 -10.41
CA ALA A 357 4.21 3.62 -11.52
C ALA A 357 4.49 2.09 -11.45
N ARG A 358 3.87 1.34 -10.54
CA ARG A 358 4.32 -0.03 -10.25
C ARG A 358 3.76 -1.14 -11.14
N GLN A 359 2.60 -0.96 -11.74
CA GLN A 359 2.01 -1.98 -12.64
C GLN A 359 2.84 -2.19 -13.92
N HIS A 360 3.69 -1.21 -14.30
CA HIS A 360 4.63 -1.38 -15.40
C HIS A 360 5.79 -2.36 -15.10
N LEU A 361 6.12 -2.64 -13.82
CA LEU A 361 7.19 -3.62 -13.50
C LEU A 361 6.79 -5.05 -13.84
N LEU A 362 5.54 -5.43 -13.62
CA LEU A 362 5.03 -6.76 -13.99
C LEU A 362 4.87 -6.87 -15.52
N THR A 363 4.45 -5.79 -16.18
CA THR A 363 4.37 -5.74 -17.65
C THR A 363 5.78 -5.80 -18.26
N TYR A 364 6.77 -5.12 -17.66
CA TYR A 364 8.15 -5.15 -18.11
C TYR A 364 8.86 -6.49 -17.82
N ALA A 365 8.58 -7.10 -16.66
CA ALA A 365 9.05 -8.47 -16.36
C ALA A 365 8.42 -9.49 -17.32
N ARG A 366 7.15 -9.33 -17.68
CA ARG A 366 6.49 -10.14 -18.72
C ARG A 366 7.08 -9.92 -20.10
N GLN A 367 7.40 -8.69 -20.46
CA GLN A 367 8.05 -8.36 -21.73
C GLN A 367 9.51 -8.82 -21.77
N ALA A 368 10.26 -8.66 -20.66
CA ALA A 368 11.63 -9.18 -20.56
C ALA A 368 11.64 -10.70 -20.59
N TYR A 369 10.73 -11.37 -19.90
CA TYR A 369 10.56 -12.82 -19.96
C TYR A 369 10.13 -13.27 -21.37
N GLY A 370 9.24 -12.54 -22.04
CA GLY A 370 8.86 -12.75 -23.44
C GLY A 370 10.05 -12.65 -24.39
N LYS A 371 10.92 -11.65 -24.22
CA LYS A 371 12.13 -11.47 -25.04
C LYS A 371 13.18 -12.56 -24.77
N VAL A 372 13.35 -12.99 -23.52
CA VAL A 372 14.27 -14.11 -23.18
C VAL A 372 13.78 -15.43 -23.75
N VAL A 373 12.47 -15.69 -23.67
CA VAL A 373 11.85 -16.88 -24.27
C VAL A 373 11.94 -16.85 -25.80
N GLU A 374 11.78 -15.68 -26.42
CA GLU A 374 11.91 -15.50 -27.86
C GLU A 374 13.37 -15.62 -28.35
N ALA A 375 14.33 -15.07 -27.57
CA ALA A 375 15.76 -15.23 -27.82
C ALA A 375 16.19 -16.70 -27.66
N ALA A 376 15.71 -17.39 -26.62
CA ALA A 376 15.99 -18.81 -26.42
C ALA A 376 15.38 -19.70 -27.51
N ARG A 377 14.26 -19.24 -28.12
CA ARG A 377 13.65 -19.90 -29.27
C ARG A 377 14.42 -19.68 -30.58
N LYS A 378 14.90 -18.46 -30.79
CA LYS A 378 15.78 -18.13 -31.94
C LYS A 378 17.14 -18.80 -31.82
N GLY A 379 17.63 -19.05 -30.60
CA GLY A 379 18.86 -19.79 -30.33
C GLY A 379 18.73 -21.32 -30.33
N GLY A 380 17.56 -21.88 -30.69
CA GLY A 380 17.32 -23.32 -30.80
C GLY A 380 17.20 -24.07 -29.45
N VAL A 381 17.15 -23.35 -28.33
CA VAL A 381 17.05 -23.95 -26.97
C VAL A 381 15.63 -24.34 -26.59
N LEU A 382 14.63 -23.76 -27.22
CA LEU A 382 13.22 -24.05 -27.01
C LEU A 382 12.49 -24.39 -28.31
N PRO A 383 11.51 -25.34 -28.30
CA PRO A 383 10.77 -25.72 -29.49
C PRO A 383 9.95 -24.55 -30.05
N PRO A 384 9.72 -24.50 -31.38
CA PRO A 384 8.93 -23.44 -32.02
C PRO A 384 7.49 -23.44 -31.50
N ARG A 385 6.83 -22.27 -31.57
CA ARG A 385 5.44 -22.13 -31.14
C ARG A 385 4.53 -22.92 -32.06
N ARG A 386 3.58 -23.66 -31.52
CA ARG A 386 2.61 -24.50 -32.28
C ARG A 386 1.81 -23.74 -33.34
N SER A 387 1.78 -22.40 -33.29
CA SER A 387 1.18 -21.53 -34.29
C SER A 387 2.08 -21.19 -35.48
N ASP A 388 3.39 -21.46 -35.38
CA ASP A 388 4.35 -21.16 -36.45
C ASP A 388 4.53 -22.37 -37.41
N THR A 389 3.98 -23.52 -37.06
CA THR A 389 3.86 -24.69 -37.94
C THR A 389 2.56 -24.66 -38.71
N GLY A 390 2.35 -23.59 -39.46
CA GLY A 390 1.27 -23.49 -40.47
C GLY A 390 1.59 -24.22 -41.76
N ILE A 391 2.13 -25.43 -41.69
CA ILE A 391 2.25 -26.33 -42.83
C ILE A 391 1.61 -27.65 -42.37
N ILE A 392 0.35 -27.80 -42.68
CA ILE A 392 -0.22 -29.14 -42.88
C ILE A 392 0.59 -29.73 -44.04
N PRO A 393 1.35 -30.83 -43.89
CA PRO A 393 1.92 -31.49 -45.03
C PRO A 393 0.74 -31.97 -45.86
N ALA A 394 0.62 -31.41 -47.05
CA ALA A 394 -0.28 -31.95 -48.09
C ALA A 394 0.08 -33.42 -48.24
N VAL A 395 -0.88 -34.30 -47.94
CA VAL A 395 -0.81 -35.71 -48.30
C VAL A 395 -0.67 -35.74 -49.80
N GLY A 396 0.55 -36.00 -50.23
CA GLY A 396 0.88 -36.16 -51.63
C GLY A 396 0.09 -37.32 -52.22
N THR A 397 -0.82 -37.01 -53.13
CA THR A 397 -1.35 -37.96 -54.11
C THR A 397 -0.22 -38.34 -55.03
N GLY A 398 0.48 -39.41 -54.72
CA GLY A 398 1.42 -40.07 -55.60
C GLY A 398 0.66 -41.13 -56.40
N SER A 399 0.39 -40.86 -57.67
CA SER A 399 -0.02 -41.80 -58.69
C SER A 399 1.13 -42.67 -59.11
N THR A 400 0.75 -43.84 -59.61
CA THR A 400 1.37 -44.88 -60.46
C THR A 400 1.82 -46.10 -59.69
N GLY A 401 1.21 -47.18 -60.04
CA GLY A 401 1.37 -48.04 -61.10
C GLY A 401 1.23 -49.49 -60.72
N THR A 402 0.35 -50.17 -61.42
CA THR A 402 0.42 -51.55 -61.93
C THR A 402 0.59 -52.72 -60.93
N GLY A 403 -0.35 -53.59 -61.01
CA GLY A 403 -0.04 -55.04 -60.94
C GLY A 403 -0.97 -55.89 -60.13
N SER A 404 -2.02 -56.41 -60.80
CA SER A 404 -2.36 -57.84 -60.91
C SER A 404 -2.83 -58.61 -59.66
N SER A 405 -4.06 -59.04 -59.81
CA SER A 405 -4.47 -60.45 -59.63
C SER A 405 -4.97 -60.92 -58.27
N ALA A 406 -6.20 -61.28 -58.36
CA ALA A 406 -6.85 -62.55 -57.97
C ALA A 406 -7.32 -62.73 -56.50
N ALA A 407 -8.60 -62.92 -56.51
CA ALA A 407 -9.35 -64.02 -55.95
C ALA A 407 -9.89 -63.89 -54.50
N ARG A 408 -11.22 -63.80 -54.46
CA ARG A 408 -12.12 -64.74 -53.74
C ARG A 408 -11.83 -64.96 -52.25
N THR A 409 -12.74 -64.86 -51.40
CA THR A 409 -14.02 -65.59 -51.26
C THR A 409 -14.71 -65.16 -49.96
N THR A 410 -16.01 -64.91 -50.04
CA THR A 410 -17.09 -65.37 -49.15
C THR A 410 -16.88 -65.49 -47.63
N GLN A 411 -17.78 -64.94 -46.92
CA GLN A 411 -18.86 -65.55 -46.12
C GLN A 411 -18.95 -64.85 -44.75
N LYS A 412 -20.03 -64.13 -44.43
CA LYS A 412 -21.26 -64.59 -43.81
C LYS A 412 -21.14 -65.02 -42.35
N GLY A 413 -21.94 -64.45 -41.51
CA GLY A 413 -22.47 -65.05 -40.28
C GLY A 413 -22.52 -63.98 -39.17
N ASP A 414 -23.59 -63.33 -39.01
CA ASP A 414 -24.70 -63.58 -38.07
C ASP A 414 -24.30 -63.77 -36.59
N GLY A 415 -24.86 -62.92 -35.77
CA GLY A 415 -25.63 -63.41 -34.63
C GLY A 415 -25.12 -63.05 -33.26
N ALA A 416 -25.97 -62.37 -32.62
CA ALA A 416 -26.26 -62.22 -31.22
C ALA A 416 -25.74 -60.93 -30.58
#